data_64af2ec00db23ce4f1a160bb38677b1a
#
_entry.id   64af2ec00db23ce4f1a160bb38677b1a
#
_cell.length_a   1.000
_cell.length_b   1.000
_cell.length_c   1.000
_cell.angle_alpha   90.00
_cell.angle_beta   90.00
_cell.angle_gamma   90.00
#
_symmetry.space_group_name_H-M   'P 1'
#
loop_
_entity.id
_entity.type
_entity.pdbx_description
1 polymer ?
#
loop_
_entity_poly.entity_id
_entity_poly.type
_entity_poly.pdbx_seq_one_letter_code
_entity_poly.pdbx_strand_id
1 'polypeptide(L)'
;MHSTMIGKIEKARRYAEEPQRFAFDQFRVHLEGDHRHHVVEYELGAWDCDCETFAHNGYCPHTMAMERVLGDMLAPITAETGERA
;
A
#
# COMPACT_ATOMS: atom_id res chain seq x y z
N MET A 1 10.72 32.18 -8.69
CA MET A 1 9.97 31.51 -7.69
C MET A 1 8.81 30.71 -8.27
N HIS A 2 8.05 31.31 -9.09
CA HIS A 2 6.91 30.62 -9.66
C HIS A 2 7.32 29.45 -10.53
N SER A 3 8.41 29.59 -11.23
CA SER A 3 8.84 28.51 -12.10
C SER A 3 9.26 27.29 -11.31
N THR A 4 9.83 27.48 -10.10
CA THR A 4 10.16 26.32 -9.28
C THR A 4 8.91 25.60 -8.82
N MET A 5 7.89 26.36 -8.46
CA MET A 5 6.65 25.74 -8.02
C MET A 5 5.98 24.99 -9.17
N ILE A 6 5.97 25.60 -10.35
CA ILE A 6 5.38 24.96 -11.51
C ILE A 6 6.13 23.68 -11.85
N GLY A 7 7.45 23.73 -11.77
CA GLY A 7 8.24 22.55 -12.04
C GLY A 7 7.95 21.43 -11.07
N LYS A 8 7.74 21.77 -9.80
CA LYS A 8 7.42 20.76 -8.79
C LYS A 8 6.04 20.16 -9.03
N ILE A 9 5.10 20.98 -9.42
CA ILE A 9 3.76 20.49 -9.69
C ILE A 9 3.76 19.52 -10.87
N GLU A 10 4.47 19.88 -11.91
CA GLU A 10 4.52 19.02 -13.08
C GLU A 10 5.24 17.72 -12.79
N LYS A 11 6.30 17.78 -12.01
CA LYS A 11 7.04 16.60 -11.66
C LYS A 11 6.17 15.69 -10.79
N ALA A 12 5.43 16.27 -9.84
CA ALA A 12 4.56 15.49 -8.98
C ALA A 12 3.47 14.79 -9.80
N ARG A 13 2.93 15.51 -10.79
CA ARG A 13 1.91 14.90 -11.63
C ARG A 13 2.47 13.73 -12.40
N ARG A 14 3.67 13.88 -12.93
CA ARG A 14 4.28 12.81 -13.69
C ARG A 14 4.55 11.59 -12.82
N TYR A 15 5.07 11.83 -11.60
CA TYR A 15 5.31 10.73 -10.68
C TYR A 15 4.00 10.00 -10.37
N ALA A 16 2.92 10.76 -10.14
CA ALA A 16 1.65 10.16 -9.77
C ALA A 16 1.07 9.30 -10.87
N GLU A 17 1.44 9.59 -12.11
CA GLU A 17 0.95 8.81 -13.23
C GLU A 17 1.76 7.55 -13.46
N GLU A 18 2.79 7.35 -12.69
CA GLU A 18 3.65 6.18 -12.82
C GLU A 18 3.69 5.43 -11.50
N PRO A 19 2.65 4.66 -11.21
CA PRO A 19 2.55 3.96 -9.91
C PRO A 19 3.74 3.06 -9.63
N GLN A 20 4.39 2.56 -10.65
CA GLN A 20 5.52 1.67 -10.47
C GLN A 20 6.70 2.34 -9.79
N ARG A 21 6.66 3.66 -9.67
CA ARG A 21 7.71 4.39 -8.95
C ARG A 21 7.58 4.24 -7.45
N PHE A 22 6.40 3.82 -6.98
CA PHE A 22 6.13 3.79 -5.55
C PHE A 22 6.19 2.35 -5.03
N ALA A 23 6.84 2.19 -3.89
CA ALA A 23 6.87 0.90 -3.22
C ALA A 23 6.44 1.14 -1.78
N PHE A 24 5.29 0.55 -1.41
CA PHE A 24 4.78 0.67 -0.06
C PHE A 24 5.37 -0.47 0.76
N ASP A 25 6.24 -0.14 1.69
CA ASP A 25 6.84 -1.18 2.51
C ASP A 25 6.21 -1.28 3.89
N GLN A 26 5.51 -0.24 4.33
CA GLN A 26 4.87 -0.26 5.64
C GLN A 26 3.78 0.78 5.67
N PHE A 27 2.58 0.39 6.08
CA PHE A 27 1.51 1.36 6.19
C PHE A 27 0.38 0.81 7.05
N ARG A 28 -0.48 1.72 7.46
CA ARG A 28 -1.70 1.40 8.16
C ARG A 28 -2.83 2.14 7.48
N VAL A 29 -3.89 1.43 7.17
CA VAL A 29 -5.02 1.98 6.45
C VAL A 29 -6.30 1.73 7.22
N HIS A 30 -7.16 2.74 7.24
CA HIS A 30 -8.50 2.58 7.79
C HIS A 30 -9.43 2.33 6.63
N LEU A 31 -10.00 1.15 6.61
CA LEU A 31 -10.86 0.73 5.52
C LEU A 31 -12.30 0.68 6.01
N GLU A 32 -13.17 1.34 5.29
CA GLU A 32 -14.58 1.33 5.66
C GLU A 32 -15.23 0.09 5.10
N GLY A 33 -15.53 -0.87 5.98
CA GLY A 33 -16.20 -2.08 5.55
C GLY A 33 -17.69 -1.90 5.49
N ASP A 34 -18.39 -3.00 5.26
CA ASP A 34 -19.83 -2.95 5.13
C ASP A 34 -20.52 -2.63 6.45
N HIS A 35 -19.95 -3.08 7.55
CA HIS A 35 -20.60 -2.93 8.85
C HIS A 35 -19.82 -2.07 9.81
N ARG A 36 -18.52 -1.98 9.64
CA ARG A 36 -17.72 -1.13 10.52
C ARG A 36 -16.39 -0.86 9.86
N HIS A 37 -15.63 0.01 10.47
CA HIS A 37 -14.27 0.29 10.02
C HIS A 37 -13.34 -0.84 10.40
N HIS A 38 -12.35 -1.06 9.57
CA HIS A 38 -11.30 -2.01 9.85
C HIS A 38 -9.96 -1.33 9.70
N VAL A 39 -8.98 -1.84 10.43
CA VAL A 39 -7.62 -1.34 10.32
C VAL A 39 -6.79 -2.44 9.68
N VAL A 40 -6.18 -2.09 8.56
CA VAL A 40 -5.34 -3.02 7.81
C VAL A 40 -3.92 -2.51 7.86
N GLU A 41 -3.00 -3.38 8.23
CA GLU A 41 -1.59 -3.01 8.31
C GLU A 41 -0.77 -3.92 7.42
N TYR A 42 0.31 -3.36 6.92
CA TYR A 42 1.20 -4.08 6.03
C TYR A 42 2.63 -3.72 6.38
N GLU A 43 3.49 -4.73 6.43
CA GLU A 43 4.90 -4.50 6.68
C GLU A 43 5.71 -5.54 5.93
N LEU A 44 6.34 -5.11 4.84
CA LEU A 44 7.28 -5.94 4.06
C LEU A 44 6.71 -7.33 3.77
N GLY A 45 5.50 -7.38 3.26
CA GLY A 45 4.88 -8.63 2.87
C GLY A 45 3.99 -9.25 3.92
N ALA A 46 4.00 -8.71 5.13
CA ALA A 46 3.17 -9.25 6.21
C ALA A 46 1.94 -8.39 6.39
N TRP A 47 0.78 -9.00 6.33
CA TRP A 47 -0.48 -8.31 6.50
C TRP A 47 -1.04 -8.52 7.89
N ASP A 48 -1.86 -7.59 8.33
CA ASP A 48 -2.61 -7.74 9.56
C ASP A 48 -3.91 -6.99 9.42
N CYS A 49 -4.98 -7.57 9.91
CA CYS A 49 -6.30 -6.96 9.86
C CYS A 49 -7.03 -7.32 11.13
N ASP A 50 -7.89 -6.42 11.58
CA ASP A 50 -8.57 -6.59 12.84
C ASP A 50 -9.89 -7.35 12.74
N CYS A 51 -10.11 -8.07 11.66
CA CYS A 51 -11.35 -8.81 11.49
C CYS A 51 -11.14 -10.28 11.86
N GLU A 52 -12.27 -10.95 12.10
CA GLU A 52 -12.20 -12.35 12.52
C GLU A 52 -11.74 -13.28 11.42
N THR A 53 -12.11 -12.97 10.21
CA THR A 53 -11.70 -13.81 9.08
C THR A 53 -10.19 -13.87 8.99
N PHE A 54 -9.54 -12.74 9.14
CA PHE A 54 -8.10 -12.73 9.10
C PHE A 54 -7.50 -13.49 10.27
N ALA A 55 -8.11 -13.33 11.44
CA ALA A 55 -7.60 -14.03 12.63
C ALA A 55 -7.63 -15.53 12.45
N HIS A 56 -8.63 -16.04 11.74
CA HIS A 56 -8.75 -17.48 11.54
C HIS A 56 -7.99 -17.98 10.34
N ASN A 57 -7.96 -17.22 9.27
CA ASN A 57 -7.45 -17.72 8.00
C ASN A 57 -6.12 -17.15 7.57
N GLY A 58 -5.73 -16.03 8.14
CA GLY A 58 -4.51 -15.35 7.69
C GLY A 58 -4.72 -14.51 6.46
N TYR A 59 -5.94 -14.40 5.98
CA TYR A 59 -6.31 -13.53 4.88
C TYR A 59 -7.78 -13.16 5.04
N CYS A 60 -8.20 -12.13 4.37
CA CYS A 60 -9.57 -11.67 4.48
C CYS A 60 -9.88 -10.75 3.29
N PRO A 61 -11.16 -10.44 3.08
CA PRO A 61 -11.49 -9.55 1.96
C PRO A 61 -10.80 -8.19 2.05
N HIS A 62 -10.52 -7.72 3.24
CA HIS A 62 -9.91 -6.40 3.41
C HIS A 62 -8.48 -6.38 2.92
N THR A 63 -7.68 -7.39 3.29
CA THR A 63 -6.32 -7.44 2.80
C THR A 63 -6.29 -7.74 1.32
N MET A 64 -7.21 -8.58 0.86
CA MET A 64 -7.27 -8.90 -0.56
C MET A 64 -7.65 -7.66 -1.37
N ALA A 65 -8.52 -6.82 -0.83
CA ALA A 65 -8.88 -5.59 -1.51
C ALA A 65 -7.68 -4.66 -1.62
N MET A 66 -6.89 -4.59 -0.55
CA MET A 66 -5.70 -3.75 -0.57
C MET A 66 -4.71 -4.22 -1.63
N GLU A 67 -4.58 -5.52 -1.76
CA GLU A 67 -3.70 -6.06 -2.79
C GLU A 67 -4.17 -5.68 -4.18
N ARG A 68 -5.47 -5.66 -4.39
CA ARG A 68 -6.00 -5.28 -5.69
C ARG A 68 -5.82 -3.78 -5.95
N VAL A 69 -5.97 -2.98 -4.91
CA VAL A 69 -5.84 -1.53 -5.07
C VAL A 69 -4.40 -1.13 -5.33
N LEU A 70 -3.48 -1.66 -4.56
CA LEU A 70 -2.09 -1.26 -4.65
C LEU A 70 -1.29 -2.05 -5.67
N GLY A 71 -1.66 -3.31 -5.86
CA GLY A 71 -1.02 -4.12 -6.89
C GLY A 71 0.48 -4.15 -6.77
N ASP A 72 1.14 -3.78 -7.84
CA ASP A 72 2.59 -3.85 -7.89
C ASP A 72 3.28 -2.81 -7.04
N MET A 73 2.52 -1.90 -6.45
CA MET A 73 3.14 -0.89 -5.60
C MET A 73 3.52 -1.42 -4.23
N LEU A 74 3.11 -2.64 -3.90
CA LEU A 74 3.52 -3.24 -2.64
C LEU A 74 4.95 -3.72 -2.74
N ALA A 75 5.74 -3.42 -1.71
CA ALA A 75 7.12 -3.85 -1.69
C ALA A 75 7.17 -5.36 -1.57
N PRO A 76 8.16 -5.99 -2.17
CA PRO A 76 8.27 -7.44 -2.11
C PRO A 76 8.61 -7.90 -0.70
N ILE A 77 8.49 -9.20 -0.52
CA ILE A 77 8.75 -9.82 0.77
C ILE A 77 10.21 -9.60 1.16
N THR A 78 10.42 -9.43 2.44
CA THR A 78 11.71 -9.08 2.98
C THR A 78 12.85 -9.94 2.48
N ALA A 79 12.60 -11.23 2.42
CA ALA A 79 13.67 -12.14 2.05
C ALA A 79 14.26 -11.78 0.70
N GLU A 80 13.44 -11.21 -0.14
CA GLU A 80 13.88 -10.88 -1.47
C GLU A 80 14.36 -9.49 -1.60
N THR A 81 14.05 -8.67 -0.63
CA THR A 81 14.40 -7.28 -0.73
C THR A 81 15.89 -7.06 -0.70
N GLY A 82 16.62 -7.98 -0.13
CA GLY A 82 18.06 -7.83 -0.13
C GLY A 82 18.59 -7.62 -1.51
N GLU A 83 17.90 -8.12 -2.48
CA GLU A 83 18.35 -8.01 -3.85
C GLU A 83 17.91 -6.74 -4.51
N ARG A 84 16.98 -6.07 -3.93
CA ARG A 84 16.53 -4.84 -4.53
C ARG A 84 17.57 -3.75 -4.49
N ALA A 85 18.43 -3.84 -3.57
CA ALA A 85 19.45 -2.81 -3.43
C ALA A 85 20.28 -2.61 -4.68
#